data_ac02d72bc7bc029c429450a688b4d372
#
_entry.id   ac02d72bc7bc029c429450a688b4d372
#
_cell.length_a   1.000
_cell.length_b   1.000
_cell.length_c   1.000
_cell.angle_alpha   90.00
_cell.angle_beta   90.00
_cell.angle_gamma   90.00
#
_symmetry.space_group_name_H-M   'P 1'
#
loop_
_entity.id
_entity.type
_entity.pdbx_description
1 polymer ?
#
loop_
_entity_poly.entity_id
_entity_poly.type
_entity_poly.pdbx_seq_one_letter_code
_entity_poly.pdbx_strand_id
1 'polypeptide(L)'
;MGPVIDSPAVWASHLRKRYKRRTAVDGVSFTVGRGEVLGLLGPNGAGKTSVIKMMLGLVRPDAGEVMLLGRPNTDPRSRERVGYLPELFRYQPWLTADEVLRLHVRLAGVKVSDPGRRESLALVGLADRAGDRVGGFSKGMQQRLGLAVALVARPELVVLDEPTSALDPLGRADVRDLLLSLKDRGVAVLLNSHLIGEVERVCDRVMILDQGRVAASGTLAELLGRRTLRLHLTEVPADAAALLGTFERVGDHYSVTLPDDVPALIDGLVKLGVRVHAVEPARVSLEERLLDILREQP
;
A
#
# COMPACT_ATOMS: atom_id res chain seq x y z
N MET A 1 -21.35 13.46 -26.54
CA MET A 1 -20.70 12.42 -25.72
C MET A 1 -19.86 13.20 -24.71
N GLY A 2 -20.35 13.36 -23.48
CA GLY A 2 -19.60 14.01 -22.40
C GLY A 2 -18.38 13.18 -22.03
N PRO A 3 -17.35 13.77 -21.37
CA PRO A 3 -16.18 13.04 -20.93
C PRO A 3 -16.67 11.88 -20.04
N VAL A 4 -16.27 10.67 -20.38
CA VAL A 4 -16.42 9.51 -19.51
C VAL A 4 -15.56 9.85 -18.28
N ILE A 5 -16.22 10.31 -17.20
CA ILE A 5 -15.58 10.43 -15.90
C ILE A 5 -15.22 9.00 -15.54
N ASP A 6 -13.92 8.73 -15.59
CA ASP A 6 -13.40 7.39 -15.34
C ASP A 6 -13.73 7.04 -13.89
N SER A 7 -14.79 6.25 -13.70
CA SER A 7 -15.29 5.92 -12.36
C SER A 7 -14.19 5.16 -11.62
N PRO A 8 -13.93 5.50 -10.33
CA PRO A 8 -12.89 4.83 -9.56
C PRO A 8 -13.15 3.32 -9.50
N ALA A 9 -12.08 2.55 -9.39
CA ALA A 9 -12.17 1.10 -9.22
C ALA A 9 -12.85 0.73 -7.89
N VAL A 10 -12.64 1.54 -6.86
CA VAL A 10 -13.33 1.47 -5.56
C VAL A 10 -13.86 2.84 -5.19
N TRP A 11 -15.11 2.89 -4.79
CA TRP A 11 -15.70 4.03 -4.09
C TRP A 11 -16.41 3.52 -2.84
N ALA A 12 -16.04 4.03 -1.68
CA ALA A 12 -16.59 3.67 -0.38
C ALA A 12 -16.99 4.93 0.37
N SER A 13 -18.18 4.96 0.95
CA SER A 13 -18.73 6.13 1.61
C SER A 13 -19.31 5.79 2.98
N HIS A 14 -18.84 6.48 4.00
CA HIS A 14 -19.32 6.48 5.40
C HIS A 14 -19.50 5.07 5.97
N LEU A 15 -18.56 4.16 5.68
CA LEU A 15 -18.62 2.78 6.15
C LEU A 15 -18.60 2.71 7.66
N ARG A 16 -19.57 1.97 8.23
CA ARG A 16 -19.63 1.67 9.66
C ARG A 16 -19.76 0.18 9.89
N LYS A 17 -19.06 -0.30 10.94
CA LYS A 17 -19.17 -1.68 11.38
C LYS A 17 -18.96 -1.80 12.88
N ARG A 18 -19.91 -2.44 13.56
CA ARG A 18 -19.83 -2.79 14.97
C ARG A 18 -19.87 -4.30 15.15
N TYR A 19 -18.97 -4.81 15.93
CA TYR A 19 -18.97 -6.22 16.37
C TYR A 19 -19.27 -6.25 17.87
N LYS A 20 -20.44 -6.76 18.22
CA LYS A 20 -20.90 -6.78 19.63
C LYS A 20 -20.83 -5.38 20.26
N ARG A 21 -19.87 -5.17 21.19
CA ARG A 21 -19.69 -3.88 21.91
C ARG A 21 -18.61 -2.99 21.30
N ARG A 22 -17.83 -3.47 20.31
CA ARG A 22 -16.71 -2.74 19.70
C ARG A 22 -17.11 -2.19 18.34
N THR A 23 -16.95 -0.89 18.15
CA THR A 23 -16.99 -0.29 16.83
C THR A 23 -15.64 -0.54 16.15
N ALA A 24 -15.65 -1.29 15.06
CA ALA A 24 -14.43 -1.65 14.33
C ALA A 24 -14.17 -0.68 13.17
N VAL A 25 -15.21 -0.05 12.63
CA VAL A 25 -15.12 0.97 11.57
C VAL A 25 -16.20 2.00 11.82
N ASP A 26 -15.83 3.29 11.76
CA ASP A 26 -16.71 4.41 12.08
C ASP A 26 -16.56 5.54 11.06
N GLY A 27 -17.39 5.54 10.03
CA GLY A 27 -17.51 6.61 9.05
C GLY A 27 -16.39 6.66 8.01
N VAL A 28 -15.72 5.53 7.72
CA VAL A 28 -14.61 5.46 6.76
C VAL A 28 -15.11 5.67 5.33
N SER A 29 -14.50 6.64 4.63
CA SER A 29 -14.76 6.93 3.21
C SER A 29 -13.43 7.00 2.46
N PHE A 30 -13.38 6.39 1.27
CA PHE A 30 -12.18 6.41 0.41
C PHE A 30 -12.50 6.01 -1.03
N THR A 31 -11.56 6.30 -1.92
CA THR A 31 -11.58 5.87 -3.32
C THR A 31 -10.27 5.22 -3.71
N VAL A 32 -10.29 4.33 -4.69
CA VAL A 32 -9.11 3.84 -5.40
C VAL A 32 -9.34 4.09 -6.88
N GLY A 33 -8.45 4.86 -7.51
CA GLY A 33 -8.47 5.13 -8.94
C GLY A 33 -8.09 3.90 -9.77
N ARG A 34 -8.35 3.93 -11.07
CA ARG A 34 -7.79 2.94 -12.01
C ARG A 34 -6.30 3.18 -12.17
N GLY A 35 -5.50 2.11 -12.16
CA GLY A 35 -4.04 2.24 -12.21
C GLY A 35 -3.42 2.94 -10.99
N GLU A 36 -4.16 3.04 -9.89
CA GLU A 36 -3.69 3.59 -8.62
C GLU A 36 -3.33 2.47 -7.64
N VAL A 37 -2.25 2.64 -6.90
CA VAL A 37 -1.91 1.81 -5.74
C VAL A 37 -2.22 2.61 -4.47
N LEU A 38 -3.28 2.23 -3.76
CA LEU A 38 -3.63 2.78 -2.45
C LEU A 38 -3.10 1.88 -1.33
N GLY A 39 -2.21 2.43 -0.50
CA GLY A 39 -1.74 1.80 0.73
C GLY A 39 -2.72 1.99 1.88
N LEU A 40 -3.06 0.91 2.59
CA LEU A 40 -3.88 0.93 3.80
C LEU A 40 -3.00 0.62 5.00
N LEU A 41 -2.74 1.62 5.83
CA LEU A 41 -1.88 1.54 7.01
C LEU A 41 -2.66 1.71 8.32
N GLY A 42 -2.01 1.40 9.42
CA GLY A 42 -2.53 1.59 10.78
C GLY A 42 -2.16 0.45 11.71
N PRO A 43 -2.29 0.63 13.02
CA PRO A 43 -1.95 -0.38 14.01
C PRO A 43 -2.85 -1.61 13.93
N ASN A 44 -2.46 -2.65 14.65
CA ASN A 44 -3.30 -3.84 14.77
C ASN A 44 -4.61 -3.50 15.48
N GLY A 45 -5.72 -3.95 14.88
CA GLY A 45 -7.05 -3.64 15.39
C GLY A 45 -7.61 -2.28 14.98
N ALA A 46 -6.93 -1.50 14.12
CA ALA A 46 -7.42 -0.24 13.57
C ALA A 46 -8.63 -0.36 12.65
N GLY A 47 -9.00 -1.57 12.23
CA GLY A 47 -10.18 -1.81 11.38
C GLY A 47 -9.86 -2.16 9.94
N LYS A 48 -8.58 -2.23 9.52
CA LYS A 48 -8.13 -2.48 8.14
C LYS A 48 -8.80 -3.70 7.50
N THR A 49 -8.69 -4.86 8.12
CA THR A 49 -9.33 -6.11 7.63
C THR A 49 -10.86 -6.00 7.58
N SER A 50 -11.48 -5.24 8.48
CA SER A 50 -12.94 -5.01 8.45
C SER A 50 -13.33 -4.15 7.26
N VAL A 51 -12.56 -3.09 6.94
CA VAL A 51 -12.76 -2.27 5.74
C VAL A 51 -12.62 -3.12 4.48
N ILE A 52 -11.56 -3.92 4.36
CA ILE A 52 -11.33 -4.83 3.23
C ILE A 52 -12.51 -5.80 3.07
N LYS A 53 -12.93 -6.46 4.16
CA LYS A 53 -14.03 -7.41 4.12
C LYS A 53 -15.36 -6.77 3.75
N MET A 54 -15.65 -5.56 4.25
CA MET A 54 -16.84 -4.81 3.85
C MET A 54 -16.77 -4.39 2.38
N MET A 55 -15.63 -3.90 1.93
CA MET A 55 -15.42 -3.52 0.54
C MET A 55 -15.68 -4.71 -0.40
N LEU A 56 -15.13 -5.87 -0.08
CA LEU A 56 -15.32 -7.10 -0.88
C LEU A 56 -16.72 -7.74 -0.73
N GLY A 57 -17.61 -7.18 0.11
CA GLY A 57 -18.92 -7.75 0.39
C GLY A 57 -18.89 -9.06 1.19
N LEU A 58 -17.75 -9.39 1.82
CA LEU A 58 -17.60 -10.55 2.71
C LEU A 58 -18.23 -10.31 4.09
N VAL A 59 -18.37 -9.04 4.45
CA VAL A 59 -19.07 -8.57 5.65
C VAL A 59 -19.99 -7.43 5.25
N ARG A 60 -21.26 -7.50 5.65
CA ARG A 60 -22.19 -6.40 5.41
C ARG A 60 -21.86 -5.23 6.36
N PRO A 61 -21.69 -3.99 5.85
CA PRO A 61 -21.60 -2.82 6.69
C PRO A 61 -22.92 -2.58 7.44
N ASP A 62 -22.86 -1.94 8.60
CA ASP A 62 -24.05 -1.52 9.36
C ASP A 62 -24.59 -0.18 8.83
N ALA A 63 -23.71 0.63 8.20
CA ALA A 63 -24.05 1.84 7.45
C ALA A 63 -22.99 2.11 6.39
N GLY A 64 -23.34 2.95 5.41
CA GLY A 64 -22.47 3.28 4.28
C GLY A 64 -22.64 2.31 3.11
N GLU A 65 -21.97 2.63 2.02
CA GLU A 65 -22.08 1.88 0.76
C GLU A 65 -20.72 1.77 0.07
N VAL A 66 -20.61 0.76 -0.80
CA VAL A 66 -19.41 0.50 -1.61
C VAL A 66 -19.78 0.19 -3.04
N MET A 67 -19.08 0.80 -3.96
CA MET A 67 -19.07 0.48 -5.37
C MET A 67 -17.72 -0.14 -5.74
N LEU A 68 -17.72 -1.26 -6.45
CA LEU A 68 -16.56 -1.91 -7.05
C LEU A 68 -16.74 -1.92 -8.57
N LEU A 69 -15.78 -1.35 -9.29
CA LEU A 69 -15.79 -1.30 -10.76
C LEU A 69 -17.15 -0.80 -11.34
N GLY A 70 -17.72 0.22 -10.65
CA GLY A 70 -18.99 0.84 -11.05
C GLY A 70 -20.25 0.08 -10.66
N ARG A 71 -20.16 -0.99 -9.85
CA ARG A 71 -21.29 -1.79 -9.35
C ARG A 71 -21.35 -1.81 -7.82
N PRO A 72 -22.54 -1.82 -7.22
CA PRO A 72 -22.66 -2.04 -5.78
C PRO A 72 -22.00 -3.35 -5.37
N ASN A 73 -21.26 -3.37 -4.26
CA ASN A 73 -20.61 -4.59 -3.77
C ASN A 73 -21.59 -5.69 -3.33
N THR A 74 -22.86 -5.37 -3.20
CA THR A 74 -23.96 -6.33 -2.99
C THR A 74 -24.30 -7.12 -4.25
N ASP A 75 -23.97 -6.62 -5.45
CA ASP A 75 -24.07 -7.37 -6.71
C ASP A 75 -22.88 -8.33 -6.82
N PRO A 76 -23.07 -9.67 -6.90
CA PRO A 76 -21.95 -10.61 -7.07
C PRO A 76 -21.07 -10.30 -8.27
N ARG A 77 -21.64 -9.73 -9.34
CA ARG A 77 -20.91 -9.35 -10.56
C ARG A 77 -19.89 -8.25 -10.35
N SER A 78 -19.99 -7.47 -9.26
CA SER A 78 -18.99 -6.46 -8.89
C SER A 78 -17.61 -7.06 -8.62
N ARG A 79 -17.55 -8.37 -8.31
CA ARG A 79 -16.31 -9.08 -7.94
C ARG A 79 -15.74 -9.95 -9.06
N GLU A 80 -16.41 -10.07 -10.22
CA GLU A 80 -15.94 -10.91 -11.34
C GLU A 80 -14.53 -10.55 -11.82
N ARG A 81 -14.17 -9.27 -11.68
CA ARG A 81 -12.85 -8.75 -12.08
C ARG A 81 -12.04 -8.20 -10.89
N VAL A 82 -12.24 -8.79 -9.71
CA VAL A 82 -11.50 -8.47 -8.49
C VAL A 82 -10.64 -9.66 -8.09
N GLY A 83 -9.35 -9.45 -7.96
CA GLY A 83 -8.42 -10.39 -7.36
C GLY A 83 -8.25 -10.10 -5.87
N TYR A 84 -8.22 -11.14 -5.05
CA TYR A 84 -8.02 -10.97 -3.60
C TYR A 84 -7.04 -11.99 -3.05
N LEU A 85 -6.03 -11.50 -2.36
CA LEU A 85 -5.13 -12.28 -1.51
C LEU A 85 -5.41 -11.93 -0.05
N PRO A 86 -6.05 -12.79 0.74
CA PRO A 86 -6.20 -12.57 2.19
C PRO A 86 -4.89 -12.81 2.94
N GLU A 87 -4.73 -12.21 4.12
CA GLU A 87 -3.59 -12.45 5.02
C GLU A 87 -3.41 -13.93 5.35
N LEU A 88 -4.52 -14.61 5.65
CA LEU A 88 -4.54 -16.03 5.97
C LEU A 88 -5.32 -16.81 4.93
N PHE A 89 -4.64 -17.71 4.26
CA PHE A 89 -5.25 -18.63 3.31
C PHE A 89 -4.58 -20.00 3.40
N ARG A 90 -5.28 -21.01 2.93
CA ARG A 90 -4.76 -22.39 2.83
C ARG A 90 -5.31 -23.03 1.58
N TYR A 91 -4.44 -23.69 0.85
CA TYR A 91 -4.82 -24.55 -0.28
C TYR A 91 -4.78 -26.02 0.13
N GLN A 92 -5.51 -26.84 -0.58
CA GLN A 92 -5.52 -28.29 -0.36
C GLN A 92 -4.12 -28.86 -0.66
N PRO A 93 -3.45 -29.51 0.31
CA PRO A 93 -2.06 -29.91 0.18
C PRO A 93 -1.82 -30.98 -0.88
N TRP A 94 -2.84 -31.71 -1.29
CA TRP A 94 -2.77 -32.75 -2.32
C TRP A 94 -2.92 -32.23 -3.75
N LEU A 95 -3.38 -30.99 -3.95
CA LEU A 95 -3.45 -30.35 -5.27
C LEU A 95 -2.09 -29.85 -5.70
N THR A 96 -1.84 -29.88 -7.02
CA THR A 96 -0.71 -29.19 -7.62
C THR A 96 -0.99 -27.69 -7.76
N ALA A 97 0.08 -26.89 -7.99
CA ALA A 97 -0.11 -25.45 -8.19
C ALA A 97 -1.01 -25.12 -9.39
N ASP A 98 -0.90 -25.85 -10.51
CA ASP A 98 -1.79 -25.66 -11.66
C ASP A 98 -3.24 -26.07 -11.34
N GLU A 99 -3.44 -27.14 -10.56
CA GLU A 99 -4.78 -27.56 -10.15
C GLU A 99 -5.45 -26.54 -9.24
N VAL A 100 -4.69 -25.89 -8.34
CA VAL A 100 -5.18 -24.77 -7.52
C VAL A 100 -5.64 -23.63 -8.43
N LEU A 101 -4.81 -23.18 -9.38
CA LEU A 101 -5.23 -22.14 -10.32
C LEU A 101 -6.45 -22.54 -11.14
N ARG A 102 -6.49 -23.76 -11.65
CA ARG A 102 -7.63 -24.29 -12.41
C ARG A 102 -8.92 -24.28 -11.59
N LEU A 103 -8.83 -24.64 -10.30
CA LEU A 103 -9.97 -24.58 -9.37
C LEU A 103 -10.49 -23.15 -9.24
N HIS A 104 -9.59 -22.20 -8.97
CA HIS A 104 -9.96 -20.79 -8.77
C HIS A 104 -10.49 -20.14 -10.05
N VAL A 105 -9.96 -20.46 -11.21
CA VAL A 105 -10.48 -20.03 -12.53
C VAL A 105 -11.93 -20.51 -12.72
N ARG A 106 -12.22 -21.77 -12.35
CA ARG A 106 -13.60 -22.31 -12.40
C ARG A 106 -14.54 -21.60 -11.42
N LEU A 107 -14.08 -21.38 -10.19
CA LEU A 107 -14.86 -20.68 -9.17
C LEU A 107 -15.16 -19.21 -9.57
N ALA A 108 -14.21 -18.56 -10.24
CA ALA A 108 -14.39 -17.22 -10.78
C ALA A 108 -15.31 -17.16 -12.02
N GLY A 109 -15.69 -18.33 -12.58
CA GLY A 109 -16.53 -18.39 -13.79
C GLY A 109 -15.86 -17.89 -15.07
N VAL A 110 -14.53 -17.77 -15.07
CA VAL A 110 -13.76 -17.27 -16.23
C VAL A 110 -13.08 -18.42 -16.97
N LYS A 111 -12.69 -18.15 -18.23
CA LYS A 111 -11.92 -19.10 -19.04
C LYS A 111 -10.47 -18.64 -19.13
N VAL A 112 -9.56 -19.43 -18.59
CA VAL A 112 -8.11 -19.22 -18.70
C VAL A 112 -7.51 -20.51 -19.25
N SER A 113 -6.75 -20.41 -20.35
CA SER A 113 -6.10 -21.54 -20.99
C SER A 113 -4.93 -22.09 -20.14
N ASP A 114 -4.47 -23.29 -20.45
CA ASP A 114 -3.29 -23.87 -19.79
C ASP A 114 -2.04 -22.98 -19.93
N PRO A 115 -1.73 -22.39 -21.11
CA PRO A 115 -0.65 -21.39 -21.20
C PRO A 115 -0.88 -20.18 -20.33
N GLY A 116 -2.11 -19.65 -20.23
CA GLY A 116 -2.43 -18.50 -19.38
C GLY A 116 -2.24 -18.77 -17.88
N ARG A 117 -2.53 -20.00 -17.42
CA ARG A 117 -2.23 -20.39 -16.03
C ARG A 117 -0.74 -20.50 -15.76
N ARG A 118 0.03 -21.07 -16.73
CA ARG A 118 1.50 -21.10 -16.65
C ARG A 118 2.11 -19.71 -16.64
N GLU A 119 1.59 -18.79 -17.45
CA GLU A 119 1.98 -17.37 -17.41
C GLU A 119 1.75 -16.78 -16.01
N SER A 120 0.60 -17.05 -15.38
CA SER A 120 0.31 -16.60 -14.02
C SER A 120 1.29 -17.17 -12.98
N LEU A 121 1.70 -18.41 -13.12
CA LEU A 121 2.75 -19.01 -12.27
C LEU A 121 4.13 -18.41 -12.55
N ALA A 122 4.43 -18.11 -13.82
CA ALA A 122 5.70 -17.49 -14.20
C ALA A 122 5.84 -16.08 -13.60
N LEU A 123 4.75 -15.29 -13.58
CA LEU A 123 4.73 -13.95 -12.97
C LEU A 123 5.17 -13.95 -11.49
N VAL A 124 5.00 -15.06 -10.80
CA VAL A 124 5.35 -15.19 -9.38
C VAL A 124 6.54 -16.15 -9.14
N GLY A 125 7.26 -16.55 -10.21
CA GLY A 125 8.43 -17.42 -10.12
C GLY A 125 8.12 -18.88 -9.75
N LEU A 126 6.94 -19.40 -10.13
CA LEU A 126 6.51 -20.78 -9.85
C LEU A 126 6.25 -21.60 -11.12
N ALA A 127 6.70 -21.16 -12.30
CA ALA A 127 6.45 -21.87 -13.56
C ALA A 127 6.92 -23.33 -13.54
N ASP A 128 8.14 -23.56 -13.04
CA ASP A 128 8.76 -24.89 -12.97
C ASP A 128 8.19 -25.78 -11.85
N ARG A 129 7.32 -25.21 -11.03
CA ARG A 129 6.65 -25.89 -9.90
C ARG A 129 5.16 -26.12 -10.14
N ALA A 130 4.68 -25.91 -11.37
CA ALA A 130 3.28 -26.05 -11.73
C ALA A 130 2.68 -27.42 -11.39
N GLY A 131 3.46 -28.48 -11.56
CA GLY A 131 3.09 -29.87 -11.26
C GLY A 131 3.36 -30.32 -9.83
N ASP A 132 4.00 -29.50 -8.99
CA ASP A 132 4.33 -29.87 -7.62
C ASP A 132 3.13 -29.70 -6.70
N ARG A 133 2.96 -30.62 -5.73
CA ARG A 133 1.90 -30.55 -4.72
C ARG A 133 2.15 -29.41 -3.75
N VAL A 134 1.11 -28.62 -3.48
CA VAL A 134 1.18 -27.44 -2.59
C VAL A 134 1.56 -27.81 -1.15
N GLY A 135 1.27 -29.05 -0.72
CA GLY A 135 1.69 -29.55 0.59
C GLY A 135 3.21 -29.56 0.83
N GLY A 136 4.02 -29.59 -0.26
CA GLY A 136 5.47 -29.48 -0.21
C GLY A 136 6.02 -28.04 -0.33
N PHE A 137 5.14 -27.05 -0.48
CA PHE A 137 5.57 -25.66 -0.68
C PHE A 137 6.01 -25.02 0.64
N SER A 138 7.11 -24.26 0.59
CA SER A 138 7.47 -23.34 1.67
C SER A 138 6.38 -22.25 1.85
N LYS A 139 6.40 -21.55 2.99
CA LYS A 139 5.49 -20.42 3.22
C LYS A 139 5.59 -19.35 2.12
N GLY A 140 6.81 -19.04 1.69
CA GLY A 140 7.05 -18.09 0.58
C GLY A 140 6.49 -18.59 -0.76
N MET A 141 6.63 -19.88 -1.08
CA MET A 141 6.02 -20.46 -2.28
C MET A 141 4.48 -20.45 -2.22
N GLN A 142 3.90 -20.73 -1.06
CA GLN A 142 2.45 -20.62 -0.87
C GLN A 142 1.98 -19.18 -1.05
N GLN A 143 2.73 -18.19 -0.53
CA GLN A 143 2.44 -16.77 -0.70
C GLN A 143 2.48 -16.37 -2.19
N ARG A 144 3.51 -16.79 -2.92
CA ARG A 144 3.62 -16.58 -4.37
C ARG A 144 2.45 -17.24 -5.13
N LEU A 145 2.03 -18.45 -4.75
CA LEU A 145 0.87 -19.10 -5.33
C LEU A 145 -0.42 -18.31 -5.05
N GLY A 146 -0.56 -17.75 -3.84
CA GLY A 146 -1.67 -16.86 -3.48
C GLY A 146 -1.77 -15.63 -4.38
N LEU A 147 -0.64 -15.01 -4.69
CA LEU A 147 -0.56 -13.92 -5.67
C LEU A 147 -0.99 -14.39 -7.06
N ALA A 148 -0.50 -15.55 -7.53
CA ALA A 148 -0.91 -16.10 -8.81
C ALA A 148 -2.42 -16.34 -8.88
N VAL A 149 -3.03 -16.86 -7.81
CA VAL A 149 -4.48 -17.06 -7.69
C VAL A 149 -5.23 -15.73 -7.78
N ALA A 150 -4.76 -14.69 -7.10
CA ALA A 150 -5.39 -13.36 -7.15
C ALA A 150 -5.33 -12.75 -8.56
N LEU A 151 -4.32 -13.10 -9.36
CA LEU A 151 -4.07 -12.50 -10.67
C LEU A 151 -4.57 -13.33 -11.87
N VAL A 152 -4.82 -14.63 -11.69
CA VAL A 152 -5.08 -15.58 -12.79
C VAL A 152 -6.29 -15.19 -13.64
N ALA A 153 -7.30 -14.54 -13.04
CA ALA A 153 -8.50 -14.07 -13.74
C ALA A 153 -8.33 -12.73 -14.47
N ARG A 154 -7.10 -12.18 -14.53
CA ARG A 154 -6.78 -10.87 -15.10
C ARG A 154 -7.68 -9.76 -14.55
N PRO A 155 -7.63 -9.50 -13.24
CA PRO A 155 -8.50 -8.56 -12.57
C PRO A 155 -8.22 -7.10 -13.01
N GLU A 156 -9.22 -6.22 -12.81
CA GLU A 156 -9.09 -4.76 -12.92
C GLU A 156 -8.82 -4.12 -11.56
N LEU A 157 -9.13 -4.82 -10.47
CA LEU A 157 -8.84 -4.43 -9.10
C LEU A 157 -8.20 -5.61 -8.36
N VAL A 158 -7.09 -5.36 -7.70
CA VAL A 158 -6.42 -6.35 -6.83
C VAL A 158 -6.38 -5.83 -5.40
N VAL A 159 -6.80 -6.67 -4.47
CA VAL A 159 -6.74 -6.41 -3.03
C VAL A 159 -5.76 -7.38 -2.40
N LEU A 160 -4.73 -6.85 -1.78
CA LEU A 160 -3.65 -7.64 -1.19
C LEU A 160 -3.54 -7.33 0.29
N ASP A 161 -3.77 -8.36 1.10
CA ASP A 161 -3.68 -8.29 2.55
C ASP A 161 -2.39 -9.01 2.99
N GLU A 162 -1.35 -8.24 3.35
CA GLU A 162 -0.02 -8.71 3.75
C GLU A 162 0.69 -9.59 2.70
N PRO A 163 0.84 -9.15 1.42
CA PRO A 163 1.32 -10.01 0.34
C PRO A 163 2.80 -10.44 0.47
N THR A 164 3.59 -9.75 1.31
CA THR A 164 5.04 -9.96 1.43
C THR A 164 5.47 -10.51 2.79
N SER A 165 4.53 -10.79 3.71
CA SER A 165 4.80 -11.18 5.09
C SER A 165 5.66 -12.46 5.23
N ALA A 166 5.54 -13.40 4.29
CA ALA A 166 6.26 -14.68 4.30
C ALA A 166 7.46 -14.73 3.33
N LEU A 167 7.85 -13.58 2.74
CA LEU A 167 8.89 -13.51 1.73
C LEU A 167 10.21 -12.95 2.28
N ASP A 168 11.30 -13.45 1.75
CA ASP A 168 12.64 -12.90 1.92
C ASP A 168 12.79 -11.54 1.18
N PRO A 169 13.90 -10.80 1.39
CA PRO A 169 14.09 -9.50 0.74
C PRO A 169 14.01 -9.55 -0.79
N LEU A 170 14.51 -10.61 -1.43
CA LEU A 170 14.45 -10.78 -2.87
C LEU A 170 12.99 -11.00 -3.34
N GLY A 171 12.27 -11.89 -2.66
CA GLY A 171 10.87 -12.12 -2.94
C GLY A 171 9.98 -10.89 -2.75
N ARG A 172 10.32 -10.01 -1.80
CA ARG A 172 9.65 -8.72 -1.63
C ARG A 172 9.91 -7.79 -2.82
N ALA A 173 11.15 -7.76 -3.33
CA ALA A 173 11.48 -7.01 -4.53
C ALA A 173 10.68 -7.50 -5.75
N ASP A 174 10.58 -8.82 -5.95
CA ASP A 174 9.78 -9.40 -7.03
C ASP A 174 8.30 -8.98 -6.95
N VAL A 175 7.71 -8.99 -5.73
CA VAL A 175 6.32 -8.55 -5.53
C VAL A 175 6.17 -7.07 -5.79
N ARG A 176 7.11 -6.23 -5.39
CA ARG A 176 7.11 -4.80 -5.68
C ARG A 176 7.08 -4.55 -7.19
N ASP A 177 7.98 -5.20 -7.95
CA ASP A 177 8.07 -5.04 -9.40
C ASP A 177 6.79 -5.53 -10.08
N LEU A 178 6.18 -6.61 -9.57
CA LEU A 178 4.87 -7.08 -9.99
C LEU A 178 3.78 -6.01 -9.78
N LEU A 179 3.73 -5.37 -8.61
CA LEU A 179 2.74 -4.32 -8.30
C LEU A 179 2.89 -3.11 -9.23
N LEU A 180 4.12 -2.67 -9.49
CA LEU A 180 4.39 -1.59 -10.44
C LEU A 180 3.95 -1.98 -11.87
N SER A 181 4.23 -3.21 -12.30
CA SER A 181 3.75 -3.72 -13.59
C SER A 181 2.21 -3.78 -13.70
N LEU A 182 1.50 -4.10 -12.62
CA LEU A 182 0.04 -4.08 -12.59
C LEU A 182 -0.49 -2.65 -12.72
N LYS A 183 0.09 -1.70 -12.01
CA LYS A 183 -0.22 -0.28 -12.10
C LYS A 183 -0.04 0.24 -13.53
N ASP A 184 1.08 -0.04 -14.18
CA ASP A 184 1.36 0.36 -15.55
C ASP A 184 0.35 -0.19 -16.57
N ARG A 185 -0.26 -1.34 -16.25
CA ARG A 185 -1.36 -1.93 -17.03
C ARG A 185 -2.75 -1.36 -16.68
N GLY A 186 -2.83 -0.35 -15.83
CA GLY A 186 -4.08 0.28 -15.41
C GLY A 186 -4.87 -0.51 -14.36
N VAL A 187 -4.28 -1.53 -13.73
CA VAL A 187 -4.92 -2.29 -12.65
C VAL A 187 -4.88 -1.48 -11.36
N ALA A 188 -6.04 -1.32 -10.73
CA ALA A 188 -6.12 -0.70 -9.41
C ALA A 188 -5.65 -1.69 -8.32
N VAL A 189 -4.91 -1.19 -7.32
CA VAL A 189 -4.42 -2.03 -6.22
C VAL A 189 -4.76 -1.39 -4.88
N LEU A 190 -5.37 -2.16 -3.97
CA LEU A 190 -5.44 -1.86 -2.55
C LEU A 190 -4.44 -2.75 -1.81
N LEU A 191 -3.42 -2.15 -1.23
CA LEU A 191 -2.34 -2.84 -0.52
C LEU A 191 -2.46 -2.59 0.98
N ASN A 192 -2.76 -3.62 1.76
CA ASN A 192 -2.57 -3.59 3.21
C ASN A 192 -1.22 -4.25 3.54
N SER A 193 -0.33 -3.50 4.17
CA SER A 193 0.97 -4.01 4.60
C SER A 193 1.44 -3.29 5.87
N HIS A 194 2.11 -4.02 6.76
CA HIS A 194 2.81 -3.44 7.90
C HIS A 194 4.27 -3.05 7.57
N LEU A 195 4.76 -3.40 6.39
CA LEU A 195 6.10 -3.04 5.91
C LEU A 195 6.06 -1.66 5.26
N ILE A 196 6.15 -0.61 6.07
CA ILE A 196 5.98 0.79 5.68
C ILE A 196 6.92 1.18 4.53
N GLY A 197 8.18 0.73 4.55
CA GLY A 197 9.13 0.99 3.48
C GLY A 197 8.75 0.38 2.12
N GLU A 198 7.96 -0.70 2.07
CA GLU A 198 7.43 -1.24 0.82
C GLU A 198 6.25 -0.38 0.33
N VAL A 199 5.37 0.05 1.23
CA VAL A 199 4.26 0.96 0.92
C VAL A 199 4.78 2.27 0.33
N GLU A 200 5.82 2.85 0.93
CA GLU A 200 6.45 4.09 0.46
C GLU A 200 7.00 3.98 -0.98
N ARG A 201 7.40 2.77 -1.39
CA ARG A 201 8.00 2.54 -2.72
C ARG A 201 6.99 2.28 -3.84
N VAL A 202 5.79 1.78 -3.50
CA VAL A 202 4.82 1.32 -4.52
C VAL A 202 3.53 2.11 -4.53
N CYS A 203 3.13 2.72 -3.42
CA CYS A 203 1.84 3.39 -3.31
C CYS A 203 1.89 4.82 -3.86
N ASP A 204 0.82 5.23 -4.55
CA ASP A 204 0.59 6.61 -4.97
C ASP A 204 0.01 7.44 -3.82
N ARG A 205 -0.93 6.81 -3.11
CA ARG A 205 -1.61 7.38 -1.95
C ARG A 205 -1.64 6.39 -0.81
N VAL A 206 -1.75 6.92 0.38
CA VAL A 206 -1.86 6.14 1.62
C VAL A 206 -3.06 6.62 2.41
N MET A 207 -3.79 5.68 2.99
CA MET A 207 -4.83 5.92 3.98
C MET A 207 -4.42 5.27 5.30
N ILE A 208 -4.31 6.09 6.33
CA ILE A 208 -3.96 5.65 7.69
C ILE A 208 -5.25 5.51 8.49
N LEU A 209 -5.49 4.31 8.98
CA LEU A 209 -6.60 4.03 9.90
C LEU A 209 -6.11 3.96 11.33
N ASP A 210 -6.85 4.60 12.21
CA ASP A 210 -6.73 4.40 13.65
C ASP A 210 -8.10 4.30 14.30
N GLN A 211 -8.27 3.38 15.26
CA GLN A 211 -9.50 3.15 16.04
C GLN A 211 -10.79 3.14 15.18
N GLY A 212 -10.69 2.59 13.96
CA GLY A 212 -11.81 2.48 13.02
C GLY A 212 -12.11 3.74 12.21
N ARG A 213 -11.31 4.79 12.30
CA ARG A 213 -11.45 6.06 11.58
C ARG A 213 -10.27 6.31 10.67
N VAL A 214 -10.45 7.18 9.68
CA VAL A 214 -9.35 7.68 8.86
C VAL A 214 -8.63 8.77 9.67
N ALA A 215 -7.40 8.47 10.10
CA ALA A 215 -6.54 9.42 10.80
C ALA A 215 -5.88 10.40 9.81
N ALA A 216 -5.43 9.90 8.65
CA ALA A 216 -4.91 10.72 7.56
C ALA A 216 -5.06 9.97 6.22
N SER A 217 -5.16 10.72 5.13
CA SER A 217 -5.16 10.17 3.77
C SER A 217 -4.64 11.21 2.79
N GLY A 218 -3.78 10.79 1.87
CA GLY A 218 -3.21 11.66 0.85
C GLY A 218 -2.14 10.96 0.04
N THR A 219 -1.53 11.67 -0.89
CA THR A 219 -0.33 11.23 -1.58
C THR A 219 0.84 11.15 -0.61
N LEU A 220 1.86 10.37 -0.95
CA LEU A 220 3.08 10.32 -0.13
C LEU A 220 3.71 11.71 0.02
N ALA A 221 3.67 12.55 -1.02
CA ALA A 221 4.20 13.91 -0.96
C ALA A 221 3.42 14.80 0.03
N GLU A 222 2.10 14.67 0.08
CA GLU A 222 1.24 15.40 1.03
C GLU A 222 1.46 14.94 2.48
N LEU A 223 1.61 13.62 2.70
CA LEU A 223 1.76 13.05 4.04
C LEU A 223 3.16 13.28 4.62
N LEU A 224 4.20 13.14 3.80
CA LEU A 224 5.61 13.29 4.22
C LEU A 224 6.05 14.75 4.32
N GLY A 225 5.26 15.69 3.79
CA GLY A 225 5.56 17.11 3.81
C GLY A 225 6.74 17.49 2.90
N ARG A 226 7.30 18.68 3.17
CA ARG A 226 8.43 19.18 2.38
C ARG A 226 9.70 18.39 2.69
N ARG A 227 10.51 18.18 1.65
CA ARG A 227 11.86 17.63 1.83
C ARG A 227 12.67 18.56 2.72
N THR A 228 13.41 18.02 3.67
CA THR A 228 14.26 18.76 4.56
C THR A 228 15.71 18.33 4.39
N LEU A 229 16.65 19.18 4.85
CA LEU A 229 18.05 18.84 5.03
C LEU A 229 18.36 18.79 6.53
N ARG A 230 19.08 17.76 6.94
CA ARG A 230 19.75 17.74 8.23
C ARG A 230 21.15 18.31 8.05
N LEU A 231 21.44 19.39 8.79
CA LEU A 231 22.72 20.04 8.78
C LEU A 231 23.37 19.87 10.14
N HIS A 232 24.48 19.16 10.19
CA HIS A 232 25.32 19.09 11.39
C HIS A 232 26.28 20.26 11.36
N LEU A 233 26.01 21.28 12.19
CA LEU A 233 26.70 22.56 12.20
C LEU A 233 27.29 22.81 13.57
N THR A 234 28.40 23.62 13.65
CA THR A 234 28.75 24.29 14.88
C THR A 234 27.69 25.30 15.30
N GLU A 235 27.88 26.00 16.41
CA GLU A 235 26.98 27.10 16.79
C GLU A 235 26.72 28.02 15.60
N VAL A 236 25.43 28.26 15.32
CA VAL A 236 24.98 29.10 14.22
C VAL A 236 24.79 30.51 14.75
N PRO A 237 25.62 31.49 14.33
CA PRO A 237 25.43 32.87 14.69
C PRO A 237 24.12 33.45 14.11
N ALA A 238 23.60 34.52 14.73
CA ALA A 238 22.30 35.09 14.35
C ALA A 238 22.23 35.47 12.85
N ASP A 239 23.34 35.94 12.29
CA ASP A 239 23.47 36.33 10.88
C ASP A 239 23.32 35.11 9.94
N ALA A 240 23.87 33.97 10.36
CA ALA A 240 23.76 32.72 9.60
C ALA A 240 22.37 32.05 9.75
N ALA A 241 21.66 32.29 10.85
CA ALA A 241 20.31 31.80 11.04
C ALA A 241 19.33 32.33 9.97
N ALA A 242 19.56 33.55 9.49
CA ALA A 242 18.76 34.13 8.40
C ALA A 242 18.87 33.36 7.08
N LEU A 243 20.01 32.71 6.79
CA LEU A 243 20.23 31.89 5.61
C LEU A 243 19.48 30.54 5.68
N LEU A 244 19.29 30.00 6.89
CA LEU A 244 18.60 28.74 7.10
C LEU A 244 17.09 28.87 6.86
N GLY A 245 16.54 30.08 6.86
CA GLY A 245 15.11 30.33 6.73
C GLY A 245 14.34 29.74 7.90
N THR A 246 13.31 28.92 7.60
CA THR A 246 12.60 28.18 8.64
C THR A 246 13.40 26.92 8.98
N PHE A 247 13.88 26.83 10.22
CA PHE A 247 14.62 25.67 10.71
C PHE A 247 14.17 25.26 12.11
N GLU A 248 14.43 24.01 12.43
CA GLU A 248 14.24 23.44 13.77
C GLU A 248 15.57 22.84 14.24
N ARG A 249 15.96 23.10 15.48
CA ARG A 249 17.11 22.42 16.08
C ARG A 249 16.63 21.14 16.77
N VAL A 250 17.11 20.01 16.28
CA VAL A 250 16.75 18.68 16.80
C VAL A 250 18.03 18.00 17.32
N GLY A 251 18.24 18.06 18.62
CA GLY A 251 19.46 17.50 19.26
C GLY A 251 20.74 18.18 18.75
N ASP A 252 21.53 17.43 18.00
CA ASP A 252 22.85 17.83 17.48
C ASP A 252 22.84 18.35 16.04
N HIS A 253 21.66 18.46 15.40
CA HIS A 253 21.53 18.92 14.03
C HIS A 253 20.43 19.98 13.85
N TYR A 254 20.48 20.68 12.73
CA TYR A 254 19.47 21.63 12.27
C TYR A 254 18.68 21.00 11.13
N SER A 255 17.38 20.95 11.26
CA SER A 255 16.46 20.54 10.19
C SER A 255 15.97 21.79 9.46
N VAL A 256 16.29 21.91 8.17
CA VAL A 256 15.87 23.03 7.33
C VAL A 256 15.04 22.51 6.16
N THR A 257 14.09 23.30 5.66
CA THR A 257 13.41 22.97 4.40
C THR A 257 14.45 22.90 3.29
N LEU A 258 14.42 21.85 2.46
CA LEU A 258 15.34 21.66 1.35
C LEU A 258 15.30 22.89 0.43
N PRO A 259 16.39 23.69 0.32
CA PRO A 259 16.46 24.80 -0.61
C PRO A 259 16.65 24.32 -2.04
N ASP A 260 16.32 25.16 -3.02
CA ASP A 260 16.54 24.86 -4.44
C ASP A 260 18.03 24.73 -4.78
N ASP A 261 18.90 25.49 -4.08
CA ASP A 261 20.36 25.49 -4.25
C ASP A 261 21.06 25.18 -2.92
N VAL A 262 21.29 23.89 -2.67
CA VAL A 262 22.02 23.41 -1.49
C VAL A 262 23.47 23.90 -1.47
N PRO A 263 24.24 23.84 -2.57
CA PRO A 263 25.59 24.40 -2.61
C PRO A 263 25.65 25.86 -2.20
N ALA A 264 24.77 26.72 -2.72
CA ALA A 264 24.74 28.14 -2.36
C ALA A 264 24.44 28.36 -0.86
N LEU A 265 23.54 27.55 -0.28
CA LEU A 265 23.30 27.59 1.17
C LEU A 265 24.58 27.26 1.98
N ILE A 266 25.25 26.17 1.60
CA ILE A 266 26.46 25.73 2.30
C ILE A 266 27.58 26.77 2.17
N ASP A 267 27.82 27.32 0.98
CA ASP A 267 28.79 28.38 0.73
C ASP A 267 28.49 29.63 1.58
N GLY A 268 27.22 30.00 1.69
CA GLY A 268 26.78 31.11 2.54
C GLY A 268 27.11 30.89 4.02
N LEU A 269 26.78 29.70 4.54
CA LEU A 269 27.09 29.32 5.94
C LEU A 269 28.60 29.35 6.23
N VAL A 270 29.40 28.78 5.33
CA VAL A 270 30.87 28.75 5.49
C VAL A 270 31.46 30.16 5.47
N LYS A 271 30.97 31.05 4.58
CA LYS A 271 31.41 32.46 4.54
C LYS A 271 31.12 33.22 5.83
N LEU A 272 30.07 32.85 6.55
CA LEU A 272 29.74 33.40 7.89
C LEU A 272 30.44 32.68 9.05
N GLY A 273 31.41 31.82 8.75
CA GLY A 273 32.24 31.14 9.75
C GLY A 273 31.58 29.89 10.38
N VAL A 274 30.44 29.44 9.87
CA VAL A 274 29.81 28.20 10.34
C VAL A 274 30.57 27.01 9.81
N ARG A 275 30.97 26.09 10.67
CA ARG A 275 31.55 24.81 10.23
C ARG A 275 30.45 23.81 9.96
N VAL A 276 30.41 23.31 8.73
CA VAL A 276 29.48 22.27 8.28
C VAL A 276 30.16 20.91 8.40
N HIS A 277 29.67 20.06 9.28
CA HIS A 277 30.21 18.73 9.54
C HIS A 277 29.59 17.64 8.66
N ALA A 278 28.27 17.74 8.44
CA ALA A 278 27.56 16.86 7.54
C ALA A 278 26.33 17.56 6.95
N VAL A 279 25.96 17.12 5.75
CA VAL A 279 24.74 17.55 5.04
C VAL A 279 24.03 16.29 4.58
N GLU A 280 22.88 16.02 5.16
CA GLU A 280 22.12 14.83 4.86
C GLU A 280 20.73 15.21 4.34
N PRO A 281 20.32 14.69 3.17
CA PRO A 281 18.91 14.81 2.77
C PRO A 281 18.06 14.12 3.83
N ALA A 282 17.25 14.87 4.56
CA ALA A 282 16.30 14.31 5.48
C ALA A 282 14.96 14.19 4.76
N ARG A 283 14.44 12.99 4.74
CA ARG A 283 13.03 12.73 4.48
C ARG A 283 12.45 12.24 5.79
N VAL A 284 11.40 12.89 6.26
CA VAL A 284 10.56 12.24 7.28
C VAL A 284 10.10 10.93 6.65
N SER A 285 10.46 9.82 7.24
CA SER A 285 10.00 8.52 6.74
C SER A 285 8.50 8.39 6.96
N LEU A 286 7.83 7.60 6.13
CA LEU A 286 6.41 7.32 6.35
C LEU A 286 6.17 6.67 7.72
N GLU A 287 7.17 5.98 8.27
CA GLU A 287 7.11 5.38 9.60
C GLU A 287 7.11 6.43 10.71
N GLU A 288 8.01 7.42 10.65
CA GLU A 288 8.03 8.56 11.59
C GLU A 288 6.71 9.32 11.52
N ARG A 289 6.25 9.64 10.29
CA ARG A 289 5.00 10.38 10.09
C ARG A 289 3.77 9.60 10.58
N LEU A 290 3.74 8.28 10.39
CA LEU A 290 2.70 7.42 10.93
C LEU A 290 2.66 7.49 12.47
N LEU A 291 3.81 7.42 13.12
CA LEU A 291 3.90 7.52 14.58
C LEU A 291 3.40 8.88 15.09
N ASP A 292 3.73 9.97 14.40
CA ASP A 292 3.26 11.32 14.76
C ASP A 292 1.74 11.42 14.64
N ILE A 293 1.18 11.00 13.49
CA ILE A 293 -0.27 11.01 13.27
C ILE A 293 -1.00 10.20 14.34
N LEU A 294 -0.47 9.05 14.73
CA LEU A 294 -1.08 8.20 15.76
C LEU A 294 -0.97 8.79 17.17
N ARG A 295 0.05 9.61 17.46
CA ARG A 295 0.23 10.30 18.76
C ARG A 295 -0.62 11.57 18.86
N GLU A 296 -0.89 12.24 17.75
CA GLU A 296 -1.72 13.42 17.66
C GLU A 296 -3.23 13.13 17.84
N GLN A 297 -3.64 11.86 17.78
CA GLN A 297 -5.03 11.46 18.02
C GLN A 297 -5.28 11.39 19.54
N PRO A 298 -6.32 12.07 20.07
CA PRO A 298 -6.63 12.11 21.49
C PRO A 298 -7.13 10.79 22.08
#